data_015084b3119e9fdcd47af7c37cec7767
#
_entry.id   015084b3119e9fdcd47af7c37cec7767
#
_cell.length_a   1.000
_cell.length_b   1.000
_cell.length_c   1.000
_cell.angle_alpha   90.00
_cell.angle_beta   90.00
_cell.angle_gamma   90.00
#
_symmetry.space_group_name_H-M   'P 1'
#
loop_
_entity.id
_entity.type
_entity.pdbx_description
1 polymer ?
#
loop_
_entity_poly.entity_id
_entity_poly.type
_entity_poly.pdbx_seq_one_letter_code
_entity_poly.pdbx_strand_id
1 'polypeptide(L)'
;RAVEICEYYGLPHINLQFPVLERPDLDVVRKTLEENPDIALVYTTHNETGTGILNPIREIGALAHEFGAVFIVDTTSTLAMRPIDVQKDNIDFCMASAQKGLMAMTGLSFIIGRKDIIEASKDYPKRSYYCNLYLQYHFFEKTGEMHFTPPVQTIYATIQALKEYFAEGEEAKWARHTR
;
A
#
# COMPACT_ATOMS: atom_id res chain seq x y z
N ARG A 1 -0.45 -13.55 3.20
CA ARG A 1 -1.45 -12.93 4.12
C ARG A 1 -2.63 -12.28 3.39
N ALA A 2 -2.44 -11.59 2.24
CA ALA A 2 -3.57 -11.03 1.51
C ALA A 2 -4.59 -12.10 1.12
N VAL A 3 -4.12 -13.25 0.64
CA VAL A 3 -4.95 -14.43 0.33
C VAL A 3 -5.71 -14.92 1.56
N GLU A 4 -5.05 -15.09 2.70
CA GLU A 4 -5.67 -15.49 3.97
C GLU A 4 -6.78 -14.52 4.43
N ILE A 5 -6.59 -13.22 4.19
CA ILE A 5 -7.60 -12.19 4.47
C ILE A 5 -8.81 -12.38 3.54
N CYS A 6 -8.58 -12.61 2.25
CA CYS A 6 -9.65 -12.88 1.30
C CYS A 6 -10.44 -14.13 1.70
N GLU A 7 -9.74 -15.21 2.02
CA GLU A 7 -10.35 -16.47 2.49
C GLU A 7 -11.18 -16.26 3.76
N TYR A 8 -10.62 -15.56 4.76
CA TYR A 8 -11.29 -15.29 6.04
C TYR A 8 -12.60 -14.51 5.86
N TYR A 9 -12.60 -13.53 4.96
CA TYR A 9 -13.78 -12.70 4.69
C TYR A 9 -14.68 -13.25 3.57
N GLY A 10 -14.35 -14.41 2.99
CA GLY A 10 -15.10 -15.00 1.86
C GLY A 10 -15.09 -14.10 0.62
N LEU A 11 -13.97 -13.43 0.34
CA LEU A 11 -13.80 -12.58 -0.84
C LEU A 11 -13.30 -13.44 -2.02
N PRO A 12 -13.96 -13.37 -3.19
CA PRO A 12 -13.44 -13.99 -4.40
C PRO A 12 -12.03 -13.42 -4.67
N HIS A 13 -11.10 -14.31 -5.03
CA HIS A 13 -9.74 -13.89 -5.35
C HIS A 13 -9.04 -14.86 -6.27
N ILE A 14 -8.08 -14.37 -7.03
CA ILE A 14 -7.15 -15.16 -7.83
C ILE A 14 -5.75 -14.93 -7.24
N ASN A 15 -5.08 -16.01 -6.87
CA ASN A 15 -3.74 -15.98 -6.33
C ASN A 15 -2.73 -16.38 -7.41
N LEU A 16 -2.06 -15.39 -8.02
CA LEU A 16 -0.96 -15.65 -8.95
C LEU A 16 0.31 -15.96 -8.16
N GLN A 17 0.85 -17.16 -8.37
CA GLN A 17 2.08 -17.62 -7.74
C GLN A 17 3.20 -17.68 -8.77
N PHE A 18 4.33 -17.08 -8.45
CA PHE A 18 5.54 -17.09 -9.26
C PHE A 18 6.68 -17.74 -8.47
N PRO A 19 7.74 -18.21 -9.14
CA PRO A 19 8.91 -18.71 -8.45
C PRO A 19 9.47 -17.69 -7.44
N VAL A 20 9.86 -18.16 -6.26
CA VAL A 20 10.18 -17.31 -5.10
C VAL A 20 11.29 -16.29 -5.37
N LEU A 21 12.21 -16.59 -6.31
CA LEU A 21 13.33 -15.72 -6.66
C LEU A 21 13.15 -14.99 -8.01
N GLU A 22 11.92 -14.96 -8.53
CA GLU A 22 11.60 -14.31 -9.79
C GLU A 22 10.58 -13.20 -9.59
N ARG A 23 10.60 -12.23 -10.51
CA ARG A 23 9.57 -11.20 -10.57
C ARG A 23 8.31 -11.77 -11.19
N PRO A 24 7.13 -11.21 -10.88
CA PRO A 24 5.91 -11.56 -11.59
C PRO A 24 6.07 -11.41 -13.10
N ASP A 25 5.63 -12.42 -13.83
CA ASP A 25 5.52 -12.37 -15.29
C ASP A 25 4.33 -11.50 -15.67
N LEU A 26 4.60 -10.39 -16.37
CA LEU A 26 3.58 -9.41 -16.76
C LEU A 26 2.60 -9.94 -17.81
N ASP A 27 3.02 -10.90 -18.64
CA ASP A 27 2.14 -11.53 -19.63
C ASP A 27 1.11 -12.42 -18.93
N VAL A 28 1.51 -13.11 -17.85
CA VAL A 28 0.60 -13.88 -16.99
C VAL A 28 -0.38 -12.95 -16.27
N VAL A 29 0.10 -11.81 -15.74
CA VAL A 29 -0.77 -10.81 -15.11
C VAL A 29 -1.79 -10.27 -16.11
N ARG A 30 -1.35 -9.85 -17.31
CA ARG A 30 -2.20 -9.36 -18.38
C ARG A 30 -3.27 -10.38 -18.76
N LYS A 31 -2.85 -11.59 -19.07
CA LYS A 31 -3.75 -12.69 -19.44
C LYS A 31 -4.81 -12.95 -18.39
N THR A 32 -4.41 -12.92 -17.11
CA THR A 32 -5.35 -13.12 -16.00
C THR A 32 -6.41 -12.02 -15.96
N LEU A 33 -6.03 -10.76 -16.19
CA LEU A 33 -6.96 -9.63 -16.22
C LEU A 33 -7.90 -9.71 -17.46
N GLU A 34 -7.38 -10.13 -18.62
CA GLU A 34 -8.18 -10.34 -19.83
C GLU A 34 -9.23 -11.44 -19.65
N GLU A 35 -8.85 -12.54 -19.00
CA GLU A 35 -9.75 -13.69 -18.78
C GLU A 35 -10.78 -13.44 -17.65
N ASN A 36 -10.54 -12.41 -16.79
CA ASN A 36 -11.38 -12.11 -15.64
C ASN A 36 -11.71 -10.61 -15.55
N PRO A 37 -12.58 -10.09 -16.42
CA PRO A 37 -12.89 -8.66 -16.56
C PRO A 37 -13.65 -8.09 -15.34
N ASP A 38 -14.06 -8.90 -14.40
CA ASP A 38 -14.72 -8.52 -13.15
C ASP A 38 -13.74 -8.29 -11.99
N ILE A 39 -12.44 -8.42 -12.23
CA ILE A 39 -11.42 -8.07 -11.24
C ILE A 39 -11.47 -6.57 -10.96
N ALA A 40 -11.91 -6.23 -9.75
CA ALA A 40 -12.01 -4.85 -9.30
C ALA A 40 -10.73 -4.31 -8.66
N LEU A 41 -9.81 -5.20 -8.24
CA LEU A 41 -8.63 -4.83 -7.45
C LEU A 41 -7.45 -5.75 -7.76
N VAL A 42 -6.28 -5.16 -7.96
CA VAL A 42 -4.98 -5.83 -8.03
C VAL A 42 -4.16 -5.44 -6.81
N TYR A 43 -3.59 -6.44 -6.12
CA TYR A 43 -2.73 -6.23 -4.96
C TYR A 43 -1.36 -6.87 -5.18
N THR A 44 -0.31 -6.17 -4.81
CA THR A 44 1.05 -6.72 -4.75
C THR A 44 1.88 -6.09 -3.63
N THR A 45 2.96 -6.75 -3.24
CA THR A 45 4.02 -6.11 -2.43
C THR A 45 5.03 -5.45 -3.36
N HIS A 46 5.60 -4.30 -2.97
CA HIS A 46 6.69 -3.69 -3.74
C HIS A 46 8.00 -4.45 -3.58
N ASN A 47 8.30 -4.89 -2.36
CA ASN A 47 9.51 -5.68 -2.07
C ASN A 47 9.17 -6.89 -1.22
N GLU A 48 9.56 -8.06 -1.70
CA GLU A 48 9.49 -9.30 -0.95
C GLU A 48 10.59 -9.36 0.11
N THR A 49 10.21 -9.15 1.36
CA THR A 49 11.16 -9.04 2.48
C THR A 49 12.02 -10.30 2.65
N GLY A 50 11.48 -11.48 2.34
CA GLY A 50 12.20 -12.75 2.48
C GLY A 50 13.27 -12.99 1.41
N THR A 51 13.16 -12.33 0.26
CA THR A 51 14.06 -12.55 -0.90
C THR A 51 14.78 -11.29 -1.35
N GLY A 52 14.28 -10.11 -1.00
CA GLY A 52 14.80 -8.83 -1.47
C GLY A 52 14.37 -8.46 -2.90
N ILE A 53 13.47 -9.23 -3.52
CA ILE A 53 12.99 -8.94 -4.88
C ILE A 53 12.11 -7.72 -4.89
N LEU A 54 12.41 -6.77 -5.77
CA LEU A 54 11.54 -5.64 -6.09
C LEU A 54 10.63 -6.02 -7.25
N ASN A 55 9.33 -5.97 -6.99
CA ASN A 55 8.30 -6.21 -7.98
C ASN A 55 8.11 -4.98 -8.90
N PRO A 56 7.76 -5.18 -10.17
CA PRO A 56 7.60 -4.12 -11.17
C PRO A 56 6.24 -3.41 -10.97
N ILE A 57 6.12 -2.62 -9.89
CA ILE A 57 4.82 -2.02 -9.48
C ILE A 57 4.27 -1.04 -10.52
N ARG A 58 5.13 -0.31 -11.24
CA ARG A 58 4.70 0.62 -12.30
C ARG A 58 4.00 -0.10 -13.43
N GLU A 59 4.60 -1.19 -13.88
CA GLU A 59 4.09 -2.00 -14.99
C GLU A 59 2.80 -2.74 -14.57
N ILE A 60 2.79 -3.30 -13.36
CA ILE A 60 1.57 -3.95 -12.81
C ILE A 60 0.45 -2.93 -12.63
N GLY A 61 0.76 -1.73 -12.13
CA GLY A 61 -0.21 -0.64 -11.97
C GLY A 61 -0.78 -0.17 -13.31
N ALA A 62 0.08 -0.07 -14.34
CA ALA A 62 -0.38 0.27 -15.69
C ALA A 62 -1.35 -0.79 -16.24
N LEU A 63 -1.05 -2.07 -16.03
CA LEU A 63 -1.96 -3.16 -16.40
C LEU A 63 -3.27 -3.09 -15.61
N ALA A 64 -3.21 -2.91 -14.30
CA ALA A 64 -4.42 -2.78 -13.48
C ALA A 64 -5.33 -1.67 -13.99
N HIS A 65 -4.78 -0.48 -14.28
CA HIS A 65 -5.55 0.65 -14.80
C HIS A 65 -6.06 0.43 -16.23
N GLU A 66 -5.30 -0.25 -17.10
CA GLU A 66 -5.73 -0.63 -18.44
C GLU A 66 -7.03 -1.45 -18.41
N PHE A 67 -7.16 -2.34 -17.41
CA PHE A 67 -8.33 -3.18 -17.21
C PHE A 67 -9.35 -2.60 -16.18
N GLY A 68 -9.17 -1.36 -15.75
CA GLY A 68 -10.11 -0.65 -14.87
C GLY A 68 -10.09 -1.10 -13.41
N ALA A 69 -9.08 -1.83 -12.99
CA ALA A 69 -8.93 -2.30 -11.62
C ALA A 69 -8.17 -1.28 -10.74
N VAL A 70 -8.56 -1.20 -9.48
CA VAL A 70 -7.84 -0.43 -8.45
C VAL A 70 -6.53 -1.12 -8.10
N PHE A 71 -5.43 -0.38 -8.06
CA PHE A 71 -4.11 -0.93 -7.73
C PHE A 71 -3.67 -0.60 -6.32
N ILE A 72 -3.44 -1.61 -5.49
CA ILE A 72 -2.99 -1.51 -4.10
C ILE A 72 -1.61 -2.12 -3.95
N VAL A 73 -0.70 -1.37 -3.34
CA VAL A 73 0.69 -1.81 -3.13
C VAL A 73 1.06 -1.79 -1.66
N ASP A 74 1.56 -2.91 -1.16
CA ASP A 74 2.25 -2.93 0.13
C ASP A 74 3.68 -2.39 -0.05
N THR A 75 3.91 -1.19 0.45
CA THR A 75 5.19 -0.51 0.43
C THR A 75 5.89 -0.53 1.79
N THR A 76 5.45 -1.42 2.70
CA THR A 76 5.93 -1.46 4.09
C THR A 76 7.45 -1.50 4.20
N SER A 77 8.11 -2.23 3.31
CA SER A 77 9.58 -2.35 3.32
C SER A 77 10.29 -1.41 2.35
N THR A 78 9.58 -0.55 1.63
CA THR A 78 10.19 0.32 0.61
C THR A 78 9.86 1.80 0.77
N LEU A 79 8.77 2.15 1.43
CA LEU A 79 8.44 3.56 1.70
C LEU A 79 9.60 4.24 2.43
N ALA A 80 10.02 5.40 1.95
CA ALA A 80 11.18 6.17 2.41
C ALA A 80 12.55 5.51 2.22
N MET A 81 12.63 4.28 1.64
CA MET A 81 13.87 3.56 1.33
C MET A 81 14.12 3.42 -0.16
N ARG A 82 13.08 3.57 -0.98
CA ARG A 82 13.13 3.51 -2.44
C ARG A 82 12.27 4.62 -3.03
N PRO A 83 12.60 5.12 -4.23
CA PRO A 83 11.72 6.02 -4.94
C PRO A 83 10.36 5.38 -5.18
N ILE A 84 9.29 6.08 -4.77
CA ILE A 84 7.91 5.72 -5.06
C ILE A 84 7.18 7.02 -5.39
N ASP A 85 6.57 7.05 -6.57
CA ASP A 85 5.71 8.15 -7.01
C ASP A 85 4.34 7.57 -7.32
N VAL A 86 3.36 7.80 -6.46
CA VAL A 86 2.04 7.19 -6.57
C VAL A 86 1.35 7.47 -7.90
N GLN A 87 1.63 8.61 -8.54
CA GLN A 87 1.06 8.96 -9.83
C GLN A 87 1.80 8.26 -10.98
N LYS A 88 3.13 8.35 -11.00
CA LYS A 88 3.95 7.73 -12.06
C LYS A 88 3.95 6.22 -11.99
N ASP A 89 3.79 5.66 -10.80
CA ASP A 89 3.77 4.21 -10.57
C ASP A 89 2.34 3.63 -10.61
N ASN A 90 1.34 4.46 -10.98
CA ASN A 90 -0.06 4.07 -11.14
C ASN A 90 -0.67 3.44 -9.88
N ILE A 91 -0.32 3.95 -8.70
CA ILE A 91 -0.74 3.40 -7.41
C ILE A 91 -1.99 4.15 -6.92
N ASP A 92 -3.09 3.44 -6.70
CA ASP A 92 -4.29 4.01 -6.09
C ASP A 92 -4.22 4.03 -4.57
N PHE A 93 -3.62 2.98 -3.98
CA PHE A 93 -3.36 2.89 -2.55
C PHE A 93 -1.98 2.29 -2.29
N CYS A 94 -1.24 2.88 -1.36
CA CYS A 94 -0.09 2.23 -0.77
C CYS A 94 -0.16 2.27 0.76
N MET A 95 0.46 1.29 1.38
CA MET A 95 0.49 1.16 2.83
C MET A 95 1.90 0.93 3.34
N ALA A 96 2.20 1.50 4.49
CA ALA A 96 3.46 1.31 5.18
C ALA A 96 3.31 1.43 6.69
N SER A 97 4.33 1.08 7.42
CA SER A 97 4.41 1.21 8.87
C SER A 97 5.63 2.05 9.29
N ALA A 98 5.47 2.78 10.39
CA ALA A 98 6.45 3.77 10.85
C ALA A 98 7.83 3.17 11.18
N GLN A 99 7.88 1.95 11.72
CA GLN A 99 9.12 1.30 12.18
C GLN A 99 9.98 0.69 11.08
N LYS A 100 9.58 0.79 9.80
CA LYS A 100 10.35 0.29 8.67
C LYS A 100 11.21 1.40 8.07
N GLY A 101 10.97 1.79 6.84
CA GLY A 101 11.79 2.79 6.14
C GLY A 101 11.89 4.16 6.81
N LEU A 102 10.87 4.57 7.54
CA LEU A 102 10.93 5.82 8.32
C LEU A 102 11.75 5.71 9.60
N MET A 103 12.05 4.49 10.09
CA MET A 103 12.85 4.24 11.30
C MET A 103 12.27 4.85 12.58
N ALA A 104 10.94 5.00 12.65
CA ALA A 104 10.21 5.45 13.83
C ALA A 104 9.84 4.29 14.77
N MET A 105 9.06 4.56 15.80
CA MET A 105 8.54 3.53 16.70
C MET A 105 7.40 2.73 16.06
N THR A 106 7.22 1.49 16.51
CA THR A 106 6.08 0.66 16.15
C THR A 106 4.77 1.24 16.68
N GLY A 107 3.63 0.90 16.04
CA GLY A 107 2.28 1.26 16.50
C GLY A 107 1.56 2.28 15.62
N LEU A 108 2.16 2.69 14.49
CA LEU A 108 1.52 3.54 13.50
C LEU A 108 1.69 2.95 12.11
N SER A 109 0.58 2.90 11.35
CA SER A 109 0.57 2.55 9.93
C SER A 109 0.04 3.72 9.12
N PHE A 110 0.53 3.84 7.89
CA PHE A 110 0.09 4.85 6.93
C PHE A 110 -0.64 4.18 5.79
N ILE A 111 -1.71 4.79 5.35
CA ILE A 111 -2.38 4.47 4.10
C ILE A 111 -2.45 5.78 3.31
N ILE A 112 -1.80 5.79 2.16
CA ILE A 112 -1.87 6.88 1.19
C ILE A 112 -2.75 6.36 0.06
N GLY A 113 -3.84 7.04 -0.23
CA GLY A 113 -4.82 6.54 -1.18
C GLY A 113 -5.64 7.62 -1.84
N ARG A 114 -6.29 7.25 -2.94
CA ARG A 114 -7.17 8.12 -3.71
C ARG A 114 -8.43 8.45 -2.90
N LYS A 115 -8.63 9.74 -2.71
CA LYS A 115 -9.78 10.29 -1.98
C LYS A 115 -11.11 9.89 -2.59
N ASP A 116 -11.24 9.95 -3.91
CA ASP A 116 -12.48 9.60 -4.62
C ASP A 116 -12.89 8.15 -4.41
N ILE A 117 -11.93 7.22 -4.35
CA ILE A 117 -12.20 5.80 -4.07
C ILE A 117 -12.60 5.61 -2.61
N ILE A 118 -11.96 6.32 -1.67
CA ILE A 118 -12.35 6.29 -0.25
C ILE A 118 -13.79 6.80 -0.08
N GLU A 119 -14.14 7.90 -0.73
CA GLU A 119 -15.50 8.46 -0.69
C GLU A 119 -16.53 7.53 -1.31
N ALA A 120 -16.23 6.91 -2.46
CA ALA A 120 -17.10 5.93 -3.10
C ALA A 120 -17.36 4.69 -2.23
N SER A 121 -16.43 4.35 -1.33
CA SER A 121 -16.57 3.19 -0.43
C SER A 121 -17.59 3.38 0.68
N LYS A 122 -18.21 4.55 0.81
CA LYS A 122 -19.24 4.88 1.82
C LYS A 122 -20.36 3.84 1.89
N ASP A 123 -20.83 3.43 0.73
CA ASP A 123 -22.00 2.57 0.59
C ASP A 123 -21.64 1.08 0.43
N TYR A 124 -20.35 0.73 0.50
CA TYR A 124 -19.91 -0.66 0.43
C TYR A 124 -20.24 -1.44 1.70
N PRO A 125 -20.39 -2.76 1.61
CA PRO A 125 -20.65 -3.61 2.77
C PRO A 125 -19.57 -3.42 3.86
N LYS A 126 -20.01 -3.07 5.06
CA LYS A 126 -19.12 -2.79 6.19
C LYS A 126 -18.64 -4.10 6.80
N ARG A 127 -17.36 -4.40 6.63
CA ARG A 127 -16.75 -5.64 7.13
C ARG A 127 -15.92 -5.46 8.40
N SER A 128 -15.49 -4.22 8.68
CA SER A 128 -14.75 -3.87 9.89
C SER A 128 -15.13 -2.46 10.33
N TYR A 129 -15.26 -2.25 11.63
CA TYR A 129 -15.46 -0.91 12.20
C TYR A 129 -14.13 -0.16 12.31
N TYR A 130 -13.10 -0.82 12.88
CA TYR A 130 -11.79 -0.21 13.10
C TYR A 130 -11.00 0.03 11.79
N CYS A 131 -11.00 -0.93 10.87
CA CYS A 131 -10.27 -0.84 9.60
C CYS A 131 -11.09 -0.20 8.47
N ASN A 132 -12.15 0.54 8.78
CA ASN A 132 -12.95 1.22 7.77
C ASN A 132 -12.33 2.57 7.43
N LEU A 133 -11.70 2.68 6.27
CA LEU A 133 -11.01 3.91 5.83
C LEU A 133 -11.97 5.08 5.66
N TYR A 134 -13.20 4.84 5.11
CA TYR A 134 -14.17 5.91 4.95
C TYR A 134 -14.59 6.51 6.31
N LEU A 135 -14.82 5.67 7.33
CA LEU A 135 -15.19 6.18 8.66
C LEU A 135 -14.07 7.02 9.28
N GLN A 136 -12.82 6.55 9.18
CA GLN A 136 -11.67 7.28 9.72
C GLN A 136 -11.47 8.60 8.97
N TYR A 137 -11.47 8.57 7.65
CA TYR A 137 -11.33 9.74 6.80
C TYR A 137 -12.44 10.78 7.06
N HIS A 138 -13.70 10.34 7.02
CA HIS A 138 -14.84 11.24 7.18
C HIS A 138 -14.91 11.87 8.58
N PHE A 139 -14.57 11.10 9.62
CA PHE A 139 -14.50 11.63 10.99
C PHE A 139 -13.42 12.72 11.10
N PHE A 140 -12.24 12.47 10.55
CA PHE A 140 -11.14 13.43 10.55
C PHE A 140 -11.49 14.71 9.79
N GLU A 141 -12.07 14.60 8.60
CA GLU A 141 -12.51 15.76 7.80
C GLU A 141 -13.55 16.61 8.56
N LYS A 142 -14.43 15.96 9.32
CA LYS A 142 -15.49 16.64 10.05
C LYS A 142 -15.01 17.30 11.33
N THR A 143 -14.07 16.71 12.05
CA THR A 143 -13.71 17.11 13.43
C THR A 143 -12.28 17.61 13.57
N GLY A 144 -11.37 17.29 12.64
CA GLY A 144 -9.93 17.50 12.77
C GLY A 144 -9.26 16.53 13.77
N GLU A 145 -9.98 15.50 14.21
CA GLU A 145 -9.52 14.53 15.20
C GLU A 145 -9.44 13.13 14.64
N MET A 146 -8.57 12.29 15.17
CA MET A 146 -8.52 10.87 14.83
C MET A 146 -9.78 10.16 15.38
N HIS A 147 -10.35 9.26 14.58
CA HIS A 147 -11.56 8.52 14.95
C HIS A 147 -11.37 7.60 16.17
N PHE A 148 -10.15 7.12 16.39
CA PHE A 148 -9.75 6.30 17.53
C PHE A 148 -8.61 6.99 18.30
N THR A 149 -8.42 6.61 19.58
CA THR A 149 -7.37 7.15 20.43
C THR A 149 -5.99 7.08 19.75
N PRO A 150 -5.34 8.24 19.51
CA PRO A 150 -4.07 8.26 18.81
C PRO A 150 -2.92 7.73 19.68
N PRO A 151 -1.95 7.00 19.10
CA PRO A 151 -0.73 6.60 19.78
C PRO A 151 0.25 7.80 19.84
N VAL A 152 -0.01 8.76 20.73
CA VAL A 152 0.63 10.08 20.77
C VAL A 152 2.15 10.00 20.77
N GLN A 153 2.75 9.11 21.60
CA GLN A 153 4.20 8.94 21.68
C GLN A 153 4.79 8.47 20.35
N THR A 154 4.13 7.51 19.69
CA THR A 154 4.54 7.01 18.38
C THR A 154 4.41 8.08 17.30
N ILE A 155 3.37 8.94 17.38
CA ILE A 155 3.19 10.05 16.44
C ILE A 155 4.34 11.06 16.60
N TYR A 156 4.70 11.46 17.82
CA TYR A 156 5.84 12.36 18.04
C TYR A 156 7.16 11.76 17.55
N ALA A 157 7.41 10.47 17.82
CA ALA A 157 8.58 9.77 17.30
C ALA A 157 8.60 9.74 15.77
N THR A 158 7.44 9.56 15.13
CA THR A 158 7.30 9.55 13.68
C THR A 158 7.53 10.95 13.09
N ILE A 159 7.04 12.01 13.73
CA ILE A 159 7.31 13.40 13.33
C ILE A 159 8.83 13.68 13.37
N GLN A 160 9.51 13.21 14.42
CA GLN A 160 10.96 13.36 14.52
C GLN A 160 11.70 12.60 13.42
N ALA A 161 11.31 11.35 13.15
CA ALA A 161 11.87 10.55 12.08
C ALA A 161 11.66 11.18 10.69
N LEU A 162 10.50 11.81 10.45
CA LEU A 162 10.24 12.56 9.21
C LEU A 162 11.14 13.79 9.10
N LYS A 163 11.37 14.54 10.20
CA LYS A 163 12.31 15.67 10.19
C LYS A 163 13.72 15.20 9.83
N GLU A 164 14.18 14.09 10.38
CA GLU A 164 15.49 13.50 10.08
C GLU A 164 15.55 13.01 8.62
N TYR A 165 14.49 12.38 8.13
CA TYR A 165 14.36 11.95 6.74
C TYR A 165 14.53 13.11 5.75
N PHE A 166 13.82 14.21 5.97
CA PHE A 166 13.91 15.39 5.10
C PHE A 166 15.23 16.16 5.28
N ALA A 167 15.84 16.13 6.46
CA ALA A 167 17.16 16.72 6.69
C ALA A 167 18.29 15.91 6.03
N GLU A 168 18.22 14.58 6.01
CA GLU A 168 19.14 13.71 5.27
C GLU A 168 18.98 13.89 3.76
N GLY A 169 17.75 14.05 3.31
CA GLY A 169 17.35 14.09 1.91
C GLY A 169 17.07 12.71 1.33
N GLU A 170 16.05 12.64 0.48
CA GLU A 170 15.53 11.39 -0.08
C GLU A 170 16.60 10.62 -0.85
N GLU A 171 17.32 11.29 -1.76
CA GLU A 171 18.34 10.66 -2.60
C GLU A 171 19.50 10.09 -1.76
N ALA A 172 19.94 10.80 -0.73
CA ALA A 172 20.99 10.35 0.17
C ALA A 172 20.56 9.09 0.93
N LYS A 173 19.32 9.09 1.42
CA LYS A 173 18.76 7.94 2.11
C LYS A 173 18.60 6.74 1.19
N TRP A 174 18.09 6.92 -0.02
CA TRP A 174 17.94 5.83 -1.01
C TRP A 174 19.31 5.26 -1.40
N ALA A 175 20.31 6.11 -1.65
CA ALA A 175 21.67 5.66 -1.97
C ALA A 175 22.28 4.82 -0.84
N ARG A 176 22.06 5.22 0.41
CA ARG A 176 22.53 4.47 1.60
C ARG A 176 21.92 3.06 1.70
N HIS A 177 20.66 2.88 1.26
CA HIS A 177 19.95 1.60 1.28
C HIS A 177 20.08 0.76 0.00
N THR A 178 20.88 1.22 -0.99
CA THR A 178 21.08 0.54 -2.27
C THR A 178 22.47 -0.10 -2.39
N ARG A 179 23.32 0.07 -1.38
CA ARG A 179 24.69 -0.45 -1.34
C ARG A 179 24.75 -1.93 -0.98
#